data_b1f871d24fc1c301cfeae34a8ede64da
#
_entry.id   b1f871d24fc1c301cfeae34a8ede64da
#
_cell.length_a   1.000
_cell.length_b   1.000
_cell.length_c   1.000
_cell.angle_alpha   90.00
_cell.angle_beta   90.00
_cell.angle_gamma   90.00
#
_symmetry.space_group_name_H-M   'P 1'
#
loop_
_entity.id
_entity.type
_entity.pdbx_description
1 polymer ?
#
loop_
_entity_poly.entity_id
_entity_poly.type
_entity_poly.pdbx_seq_one_letter_code
_entity_poly.pdbx_strand_id
1 'polypeptide(L)'
;MRILDKYILKEFISPFLFGVCAFTAVFIGTGTLYRIANLINNYGASLWDAFRVLVLALPSIIVVTFPMSVLLGSLMAFGRLSSNSELIVMRSGGQNFVRLAMPIFVAALIISLGTTAFNEFVVPKANNAYNTIINQEIKHQVAPKTQDHIILKDVKGHDINSLMYARQYDSDLKQFKDITVQEFENDTLVRVEKADYADWNGSKWVMHEGRIYDVSVGETVTRTMTFKNQELPISQKPNKVSASQKKPDEMTIRE
;
A
#
# COMPACT_ATOMS: atom_id res chain seq x y z
N MET A 1 26.35 0.01 28.52
CA MET A 1 27.19 0.15 27.30
C MET A 1 28.64 0.41 27.72
N ARG A 2 29.59 -0.37 27.19
CA ARG A 2 31.02 -0.14 27.40
C ARG A 2 31.48 1.06 26.55
N ILE A 3 32.61 1.67 26.88
CA ILE A 3 33.16 2.82 26.15
C ILE A 3 33.32 2.49 24.65
N LEU A 4 33.77 1.26 24.38
CA LEU A 4 33.95 0.72 23.02
C LEU A 4 32.65 0.66 22.21
N ASP A 5 31.55 0.27 22.85
CA ASP A 5 30.24 0.19 22.19
C ASP A 5 29.77 1.58 21.73
N LYS A 6 29.94 2.60 22.56
CA LYS A 6 29.65 4.00 22.24
C LYS A 6 30.50 4.53 21.08
N TYR A 7 31.79 4.16 21.10
CA TYR A 7 32.72 4.57 20.05
C TYR A 7 32.31 4.00 18.70
N ILE A 8 32.07 2.68 18.60
CA ILE A 8 31.67 2.00 17.37
C ILE A 8 30.31 2.57 16.89
N LEU A 9 29.37 2.79 17.81
CA LEU A 9 28.08 3.36 17.47
C LEU A 9 28.18 4.79 16.91
N LYS A 10 29.07 5.61 17.48
CA LYS A 10 29.33 6.96 16.97
C LYS A 10 29.90 6.93 15.54
N GLU A 11 30.83 5.99 15.28
CA GLU A 11 31.39 5.80 13.95
C GLU A 11 30.38 5.32 12.93
N PHE A 12 29.35 4.59 13.37
CA PHE A 12 28.24 4.12 12.53
C PHE A 12 27.20 5.22 12.24
N ILE A 13 26.81 6.01 13.25
CA ILE A 13 25.70 6.98 13.12
C ILE A 13 25.99 8.05 12.07
N SER A 14 27.24 8.57 12.01
CA SER A 14 27.59 9.63 11.06
C SER A 14 27.42 9.19 9.60
N PRO A 15 28.00 8.07 9.13
CA PRO A 15 27.77 7.58 7.77
C PRO A 15 26.32 7.10 7.52
N PHE A 16 25.64 6.59 8.56
CA PHE A 16 24.21 6.22 8.45
C PHE A 16 23.34 7.44 8.10
N LEU A 17 23.50 8.55 8.84
CA LEU A 17 22.75 9.78 8.55
C LEU A 17 23.11 10.35 7.17
N PHE A 18 24.39 10.34 6.81
CA PHE A 18 24.82 10.72 5.47
C PHE A 18 24.11 9.83 4.40
N GLY A 19 24.07 8.52 4.62
CA GLY A 19 23.41 7.57 3.73
C GLY A 19 21.92 7.87 3.58
N VAL A 20 21.21 8.14 4.69
CA VAL A 20 19.78 8.52 4.63
C VAL A 20 19.59 9.77 3.76
N CYS A 21 20.38 10.81 3.98
CA CYS A 21 20.28 12.05 3.17
C CYS A 21 20.63 11.79 1.70
N ALA A 22 21.72 11.08 1.43
CA ALA A 22 22.19 10.81 0.07
C ALA A 22 21.19 9.97 -0.72
N PHE A 23 20.72 8.84 -0.17
CA PHE A 23 19.74 8.00 -0.85
C PHE A 23 18.39 8.71 -1.02
N THR A 24 17.93 9.46 0.00
CA THR A 24 16.72 10.26 -0.11
C THR A 24 16.83 11.28 -1.25
N ALA A 25 17.94 11.98 -1.38
CA ALA A 25 18.18 12.92 -2.47
C ALA A 25 18.16 12.24 -3.85
N VAL A 26 18.74 11.04 -3.97
CA VAL A 26 18.72 10.25 -5.21
C VAL A 26 17.28 9.85 -5.56
N PHE A 27 16.50 9.32 -4.61
CA PHE A 27 15.11 8.92 -4.87
C PHE A 27 14.21 10.12 -5.21
N ILE A 28 14.42 11.27 -4.57
CA ILE A 28 13.72 12.50 -4.95
C ILE A 28 14.08 12.88 -6.37
N GLY A 29 15.37 12.90 -6.72
CA GLY A 29 15.86 13.31 -8.03
C GLY A 29 15.36 12.42 -9.17
N THR A 30 15.39 11.10 -8.98
CA THR A 30 15.02 10.14 -10.04
C THR A 30 13.53 9.90 -10.20
N GLY A 31 12.74 10.04 -9.12
CA GLY A 31 11.31 9.71 -9.13
C GLY A 31 10.40 10.91 -8.89
N THR A 32 10.56 11.55 -7.73
CA THR A 32 9.61 12.56 -7.25
C THR A 32 9.67 13.85 -8.06
N LEU A 33 10.86 14.32 -8.42
CA LEU A 33 11.00 15.54 -9.23
C LEU A 33 10.39 15.40 -10.62
N TYR A 34 10.58 14.24 -11.28
CA TYR A 34 9.94 13.99 -12.57
C TYR A 34 8.41 14.01 -12.46
N ARG A 35 7.87 13.42 -11.39
CA ARG A 35 6.44 13.41 -11.11
C ARG A 35 5.89 14.82 -10.86
N ILE A 36 6.61 15.63 -10.09
CA ILE A 36 6.27 17.03 -9.82
C ILE A 36 6.33 17.85 -11.12
N ALA A 37 7.36 17.70 -11.94
CA ALA A 37 7.46 18.39 -13.21
C ALA A 37 6.27 18.08 -14.13
N ASN A 38 5.84 16.82 -14.19
CA ASN A 38 4.64 16.44 -14.93
C ASN A 38 3.35 17.06 -14.37
N LEU A 39 3.23 17.19 -13.04
CA LEU A 39 2.07 17.86 -12.42
C LEU A 39 2.02 19.36 -12.76
N ILE A 40 3.16 20.03 -12.75
CA ILE A 40 3.24 21.45 -13.13
C ILE A 40 2.93 21.63 -14.62
N ASN A 41 3.58 20.84 -15.49
CA ASN A 41 3.48 21.03 -16.95
C ASN A 41 2.10 20.62 -17.51
N ASN A 42 1.53 19.50 -17.03
CA ASN A 42 0.30 18.95 -17.60
C ASN A 42 -0.97 19.43 -16.90
N TYR A 43 -0.88 19.79 -15.62
CA TYR A 43 -2.05 20.15 -14.80
C TYR A 43 -1.98 21.57 -14.23
N GLY A 44 -0.90 22.32 -14.49
CA GLY A 44 -0.76 23.70 -14.00
C GLY A 44 -0.63 23.82 -12.48
N ALA A 45 -0.09 22.78 -11.81
CA ALA A 45 0.06 22.76 -10.35
C ALA A 45 0.87 23.95 -9.85
N SER A 46 0.43 24.58 -8.75
CA SER A 46 1.17 25.65 -8.09
C SER A 46 2.49 25.13 -7.50
N LEU A 47 3.50 25.98 -7.40
CA LEU A 47 4.76 25.67 -6.70
C LEU A 47 4.51 25.26 -5.22
N TRP A 48 3.48 25.80 -4.60
CA TRP A 48 3.08 25.44 -3.24
C TRP A 48 2.56 23.99 -3.16
N ASP A 49 1.73 23.60 -4.12
CA ASP A 49 1.21 22.21 -4.21
C ASP A 49 2.33 21.22 -4.51
N ALA A 50 3.26 21.61 -5.40
CA ALA A 50 4.47 20.85 -5.68
C ALA A 50 5.31 20.61 -4.42
N PHE A 51 5.50 21.63 -3.59
CA PHE A 51 6.21 21.51 -2.32
C PHE A 51 5.47 20.59 -1.31
N ARG A 52 4.15 20.73 -1.19
CA ARG A 52 3.32 19.85 -0.34
C ARG A 52 3.43 18.38 -0.78
N VAL A 53 3.33 18.13 -2.08
CA VAL A 53 3.50 16.80 -2.68
C VAL A 53 4.89 16.22 -2.37
N LEU A 54 5.95 17.04 -2.49
CA LEU A 54 7.31 16.62 -2.13
C LEU A 54 7.42 16.19 -0.66
N VAL A 55 6.93 17.03 0.26
CA VAL A 55 7.00 16.76 1.70
C VAL A 55 6.21 15.49 2.06
N LEU A 56 5.05 15.29 1.45
CA LEU A 56 4.21 14.11 1.70
C LEU A 56 4.78 12.82 1.08
N ALA A 57 5.66 12.93 0.08
CA ALA A 57 6.38 11.79 -0.48
C ALA A 57 7.55 11.32 0.41
N LEU A 58 8.12 12.22 1.24
CA LEU A 58 9.30 11.93 2.06
C LEU A 58 9.14 10.71 2.98
N PRO A 59 8.05 10.51 3.72
CA PRO A 59 7.90 9.37 4.61
C PRO A 59 8.11 8.03 3.92
N SER A 60 7.49 7.83 2.76
CA SER A 60 7.63 6.59 1.98
C SER A 60 9.06 6.37 1.48
N ILE A 61 9.73 7.44 1.02
CA ILE A 61 11.11 7.39 0.55
C ILE A 61 12.06 7.04 1.71
N ILE A 62 11.90 7.68 2.86
CA ILE A 62 12.77 7.47 4.04
C ILE A 62 12.72 6.01 4.51
N VAL A 63 11.54 5.39 4.53
CA VAL A 63 11.39 3.98 4.91
C VAL A 63 12.26 3.07 4.03
N VAL A 64 12.27 3.31 2.73
CA VAL A 64 13.07 2.52 1.77
C VAL A 64 14.58 2.80 1.91
N THR A 65 14.95 4.03 2.26
CA THR A 65 16.38 4.41 2.40
C THR A 65 17.02 3.89 3.68
N PHE A 66 16.28 3.60 4.74
CA PHE A 66 16.83 3.15 6.02
C PHE A 66 17.65 1.86 5.93
N PRO A 67 17.17 0.75 5.34
CA PRO A 67 17.95 -0.47 5.19
C PRO A 67 19.24 -0.25 4.39
N MET A 68 19.17 0.52 3.31
CA MET A 68 20.33 0.87 2.48
C MET A 68 21.35 1.69 3.27
N SER A 69 20.88 2.62 4.08
CA SER A 69 21.73 3.49 4.90
C SER A 69 22.37 2.75 6.06
N VAL A 70 21.68 1.77 6.65
CA VAL A 70 22.27 0.87 7.66
C VAL A 70 23.42 0.06 7.07
N LEU A 71 23.23 -0.48 5.85
CA LEU A 71 24.28 -1.23 5.15
C LEU A 71 25.48 -0.31 4.86
N LEU A 72 25.24 0.86 4.27
CA LEU A 72 26.28 1.83 3.96
C LEU A 72 27.03 2.27 5.24
N GLY A 73 26.28 2.62 6.29
CA GLY A 73 26.83 3.05 7.58
C GLY A 73 27.71 1.99 8.23
N SER A 74 27.27 0.73 8.20
CA SER A 74 28.05 -0.38 8.75
C SER A 74 29.34 -0.65 7.96
N LEU A 75 29.27 -0.64 6.62
CA LEU A 75 30.44 -0.82 5.76
C LEU A 75 31.44 0.31 5.94
N MET A 76 31.00 1.56 5.98
CA MET A 76 31.89 2.71 6.20
C MET A 76 32.50 2.73 7.60
N ALA A 77 31.71 2.41 8.63
CA ALA A 77 32.23 2.34 10.00
C ALA A 77 33.33 1.29 10.15
N PHE A 78 33.07 0.05 9.74
CA PHE A 78 34.08 -1.01 9.80
C PHE A 78 35.23 -0.79 8.82
N GLY A 79 34.98 -0.24 7.64
CA GLY A 79 36.01 0.13 6.67
C GLY A 79 36.99 1.13 7.28
N ARG A 80 36.52 2.17 7.98
CA ARG A 80 37.33 3.18 8.62
C ARG A 80 38.12 2.62 9.82
N LEU A 81 37.46 1.83 10.68
CA LEU A 81 38.13 1.16 11.81
C LEU A 81 39.21 0.18 11.32
N SER A 82 39.00 -0.49 10.20
CA SER A 82 39.96 -1.39 9.58
C SER A 82 41.15 -0.63 8.97
N SER A 83 40.87 0.43 8.20
CA SER A 83 41.89 1.26 7.54
C SER A 83 42.83 1.93 8.53
N ASN A 84 42.31 2.37 9.69
CA ASN A 84 43.09 2.96 10.77
C ASN A 84 43.80 1.91 11.65
N SER A 85 43.72 0.61 11.31
CA SER A 85 44.23 -0.49 12.12
C SER A 85 43.62 -0.61 13.54
N GLU A 86 42.60 0.17 13.86
CA GLU A 86 41.90 0.16 15.15
C GLU A 86 41.25 -1.18 15.43
N LEU A 87 40.64 -1.80 14.37
CA LEU A 87 40.06 -3.12 14.48
C LEU A 87 41.08 -4.19 14.89
N ILE A 88 42.32 -4.10 14.38
CA ILE A 88 43.41 -5.02 14.69
C ILE A 88 43.82 -4.83 16.15
N VAL A 89 43.98 -3.61 16.62
CA VAL A 89 44.29 -3.28 18.00
C VAL A 89 43.23 -3.79 18.97
N MET A 90 41.96 -3.61 18.65
CA MET A 90 40.85 -4.13 19.47
C MET A 90 40.83 -5.65 19.54
N ARG A 91 41.18 -6.34 18.45
CA ARG A 91 41.28 -7.81 18.40
C ARG A 91 42.51 -8.34 19.13
N SER A 92 43.65 -7.69 19.02
CA SER A 92 44.84 -8.07 19.79
C SER A 92 44.65 -7.88 21.30
N GLY A 93 43.77 -6.95 21.70
CA GLY A 93 43.28 -6.81 23.08
C GLY A 93 42.28 -7.89 23.52
N GLY A 94 42.10 -9.00 22.75
CA GLY A 94 41.28 -10.14 23.11
C GLY A 94 39.79 -9.97 22.79
N GLN A 95 39.38 -8.93 22.05
CA GLN A 95 37.98 -8.77 21.67
C GLN A 95 37.63 -9.59 20.42
N ASN A 96 36.56 -10.37 20.50
CA ASN A 96 36.04 -11.11 19.35
C ASN A 96 35.35 -10.14 18.37
N PHE A 97 35.49 -10.37 17.06
CA PHE A 97 34.84 -9.58 15.99
C PHE A 97 33.34 -9.48 16.19
N VAL A 98 32.66 -10.58 16.53
CA VAL A 98 31.20 -10.59 16.79
C VAL A 98 30.83 -9.62 17.91
N ARG A 99 31.68 -9.53 18.97
CA ARG A 99 31.47 -8.60 20.08
C ARG A 99 31.58 -7.14 19.63
N LEU A 100 32.51 -6.86 18.69
CA LEU A 100 32.70 -5.51 18.12
C LEU A 100 31.54 -5.14 17.18
N ALA A 101 30.95 -6.11 16.46
CA ALA A 101 29.83 -5.90 15.57
C ALA A 101 28.49 -5.74 16.32
N MET A 102 28.38 -6.28 17.54
CA MET A 102 27.12 -6.32 18.31
C MET A 102 26.42 -4.95 18.47
N PRO A 103 27.11 -3.84 18.75
CA PRO A 103 26.49 -2.52 18.86
C PRO A 103 25.77 -2.10 17.57
N ILE A 104 26.36 -2.41 16.41
CA ILE A 104 25.74 -2.11 15.10
C ILE A 104 24.55 -3.00 14.85
N PHE A 105 24.60 -4.30 15.19
CA PHE A 105 23.44 -5.20 15.08
C PHE A 105 22.27 -4.74 15.96
N VAL A 106 22.54 -4.31 17.19
CA VAL A 106 21.50 -3.76 18.08
C VAL A 106 20.92 -2.47 17.51
N ALA A 107 21.76 -1.58 16.99
CA ALA A 107 21.30 -0.35 16.33
C ALA A 107 20.46 -0.66 15.10
N ALA A 108 20.88 -1.60 14.24
CA ALA A 108 20.14 -2.04 13.07
C ALA A 108 18.76 -2.63 13.44
N LEU A 109 18.69 -3.43 14.51
CA LEU A 109 17.42 -3.97 15.00
C LEU A 109 16.49 -2.87 15.50
N ILE A 110 16.99 -1.88 16.25
CA ILE A 110 16.20 -0.73 16.71
C ILE A 110 15.69 0.08 15.50
N ILE A 111 16.55 0.34 14.52
CA ILE A 111 16.16 1.06 13.29
C ILE A 111 15.11 0.24 12.52
N SER A 112 15.26 -1.07 12.41
CA SER A 112 14.29 -1.94 11.73
C SER A 112 12.92 -1.90 12.39
N LEU A 113 12.85 -2.01 13.72
CA LEU A 113 11.59 -1.89 14.46
C LEU A 113 10.97 -0.50 14.31
N GLY A 114 11.81 0.54 14.39
CA GLY A 114 11.39 1.93 14.16
C GLY A 114 10.84 2.13 12.74
N THR A 115 11.50 1.58 11.74
CA THR A 115 11.07 1.63 10.33
C THR A 115 9.72 0.94 10.14
N THR A 116 9.52 -0.23 10.75
CA THR A 116 8.25 -0.96 10.69
C THR A 116 7.13 -0.15 11.33
N ALA A 117 7.35 0.41 12.51
CA ALA A 117 6.36 1.27 13.16
C ALA A 117 6.07 2.54 12.33
N PHE A 118 7.08 3.15 11.75
CA PHE A 118 6.93 4.33 10.88
C PHE A 118 6.12 4.00 9.62
N ASN A 119 6.38 2.84 9.02
CA ASN A 119 5.64 2.35 7.85
C ASN A 119 4.17 2.05 8.17
N GLU A 120 3.87 1.61 9.40
CA GLU A 120 2.49 1.30 9.82
C GLU A 120 1.68 2.56 10.15
N PHE A 121 2.27 3.55 10.83
CA PHE A 121 1.52 4.67 11.40
C PHE A 121 1.63 5.98 10.61
N VAL A 122 2.76 6.21 9.94
CA VAL A 122 3.07 7.49 9.28
C VAL A 122 2.85 7.41 7.78
N VAL A 123 3.39 6.39 7.14
CA VAL A 123 3.35 6.25 5.67
C VAL A 123 1.93 6.22 5.11
N PRO A 124 0.95 5.46 5.65
CA PRO A 124 -0.40 5.43 5.10
C PRO A 124 -1.10 6.79 5.17
N LYS A 125 -0.90 7.53 6.28
CA LYS A 125 -1.47 8.88 6.42
C LYS A 125 -0.87 9.87 5.43
N ALA A 126 0.45 9.80 5.22
CA ALA A 126 1.14 10.65 4.25
C ALA A 126 0.71 10.32 2.82
N ASN A 127 0.61 9.04 2.47
CA ASN A 127 0.18 8.60 1.14
C ASN A 127 -1.28 8.96 0.85
N ASN A 128 -2.18 8.85 1.83
CA ASN A 128 -3.56 9.29 1.69
C ASN A 128 -3.63 10.80 1.41
N ALA A 129 -2.91 11.62 2.19
CA ALA A 129 -2.86 13.06 1.96
C ALA A 129 -2.21 13.41 0.60
N TYR A 130 -1.14 12.71 0.23
CA TYR A 130 -0.48 12.83 -1.07
C TYR A 130 -1.44 12.57 -2.24
N ASN A 131 -2.18 11.46 -2.20
CA ASN A 131 -3.14 11.09 -3.22
C ASN A 131 -4.34 12.05 -3.27
N THR A 132 -4.79 12.56 -2.13
CA THR A 132 -5.85 13.57 -2.06
C THR A 132 -5.44 14.85 -2.78
N ILE A 133 -4.25 15.38 -2.50
CA ILE A 133 -3.75 16.59 -3.14
C ILE A 133 -3.61 16.38 -4.66
N ILE A 134 -2.99 15.30 -5.08
CA ILE A 134 -2.80 15.04 -6.51
C ILE A 134 -4.11 14.88 -7.25
N ASN A 135 -5.03 14.11 -6.73
CA ASN A 135 -6.25 13.75 -7.46
C ASN A 135 -7.32 14.84 -7.35
N GLN A 136 -7.51 15.42 -6.16
CA GLN A 136 -8.60 16.39 -5.93
C GLN A 136 -8.19 17.83 -6.17
N GLU A 137 -7.01 18.26 -5.68
CA GLU A 137 -6.59 19.65 -5.77
C GLU A 137 -5.89 19.94 -7.11
N ILE A 138 -4.97 19.08 -7.58
CA ILE A 138 -4.15 19.35 -8.78
C ILE A 138 -4.85 18.87 -10.05
N LYS A 139 -5.26 17.61 -10.10
CA LYS A 139 -5.89 17.07 -11.31
C LYS A 139 -7.36 17.46 -11.46
N HIS A 140 -7.93 18.13 -10.46
CA HIS A 140 -9.37 18.42 -10.38
C HIS A 140 -10.23 17.19 -10.67
N GLN A 141 -9.66 16.02 -10.49
CA GLN A 141 -10.40 14.78 -10.50
C GLN A 141 -11.07 14.68 -9.14
N VAL A 142 -12.34 15.03 -9.09
CA VAL A 142 -13.24 14.51 -8.04
C VAL A 142 -12.92 13.01 -7.96
N ALA A 143 -12.83 12.43 -6.74
CA ALA A 143 -12.52 11.01 -6.50
C ALA A 143 -13.05 10.17 -7.65
N PRO A 144 -12.27 9.26 -8.25
CA PRO A 144 -12.58 8.72 -9.57
C PRO A 144 -14.04 8.37 -9.60
N LYS A 145 -14.80 9.13 -10.43
CA LYS A 145 -16.27 8.97 -10.54
C LYS A 145 -16.62 7.53 -10.87
N THR A 146 -15.63 6.86 -11.43
CA THR A 146 -15.73 5.51 -11.92
C THR A 146 -14.54 4.69 -11.38
N GLN A 147 -14.85 3.64 -10.66
CA GLN A 147 -13.87 2.64 -10.20
C GLN A 147 -13.99 1.41 -11.10
N ASP A 148 -12.85 0.91 -11.59
CA ASP A 148 -12.81 -0.26 -12.46
C ASP A 148 -12.43 -1.53 -11.64
N HIS A 149 -12.98 -2.68 -12.07
CA HIS A 149 -12.65 -4.00 -11.51
C HIS A 149 -12.88 -4.14 -10.00
N ILE A 150 -14.10 -3.92 -9.56
CA ILE A 150 -14.49 -4.05 -8.15
C ILE A 150 -14.79 -5.50 -7.81
N ILE A 151 -14.20 -5.99 -6.73
CA ILE A 151 -14.49 -7.30 -6.15
C ILE A 151 -15.01 -7.09 -4.74
N LEU A 152 -16.25 -7.54 -4.50
CA LEU A 152 -16.85 -7.56 -3.17
C LEU A 152 -17.07 -8.99 -2.73
N LYS A 153 -16.67 -9.31 -1.50
CA LYS A 153 -16.88 -10.62 -0.89
C LYS A 153 -17.90 -10.50 0.24
N ASP A 154 -18.85 -11.42 0.27
CA ASP A 154 -19.70 -11.65 1.42
C ASP A 154 -19.28 -12.96 2.10
N VAL A 155 -18.86 -12.88 3.37
CA VAL A 155 -18.33 -14.00 4.13
C VAL A 155 -19.24 -14.25 5.33
N LYS A 156 -19.76 -15.47 5.48
CA LYS A 156 -20.48 -15.94 6.67
C LYS A 156 -19.61 -16.93 7.43
N GLY A 157 -19.03 -16.48 8.54
CA GLY A 157 -18.12 -17.31 9.33
C GLY A 157 -16.75 -17.46 8.65
N HIS A 158 -16.40 -18.67 8.23
CA HIS A 158 -15.14 -18.97 7.52
C HIS A 158 -15.34 -19.17 6.02
N ASP A 159 -16.59 -19.33 5.55
CA ASP A 159 -16.88 -19.69 4.17
C ASP A 159 -17.34 -18.48 3.36
N ILE A 160 -16.94 -18.44 2.10
CA ILE A 160 -17.38 -17.42 1.15
C ILE A 160 -18.79 -17.76 0.72
N ASN A 161 -19.77 -16.93 1.05
CA ASN A 161 -21.15 -17.09 0.65
C ASN A 161 -21.40 -16.56 -0.75
N SER A 162 -20.86 -15.38 -1.07
CA SER A 162 -20.94 -14.81 -2.42
C SER A 162 -19.73 -13.97 -2.76
N LEU A 163 -19.37 -13.98 -4.05
CA LEU A 163 -18.34 -13.16 -4.64
C LEU A 163 -18.95 -12.34 -5.77
N MET A 164 -18.91 -11.04 -5.65
CA MET A 164 -19.34 -10.15 -6.72
C MET A 164 -18.15 -9.52 -7.40
N TYR A 165 -18.14 -9.58 -8.70
CA TYR A 165 -17.26 -8.82 -9.57
C TYR A 165 -18.10 -7.79 -10.35
N ALA A 166 -17.70 -6.53 -10.37
CA ALA A 166 -18.23 -5.51 -11.24
C ALA A 166 -17.11 -4.89 -12.06
N ARG A 167 -17.31 -4.75 -13.35
CA ARG A 167 -16.32 -4.15 -14.25
C ARG A 167 -16.11 -2.68 -13.91
N GLN A 168 -17.18 -1.98 -13.55
CA GLN A 168 -17.15 -0.54 -13.33
C GLN A 168 -18.19 -0.14 -12.26
N TYR A 169 -17.81 0.81 -11.41
CA TYR A 169 -18.70 1.45 -10.46
C TYR A 169 -18.65 2.97 -10.64
N ASP A 170 -19.79 3.56 -10.87
CA ASP A 170 -19.99 5.00 -10.96
C ASP A 170 -20.48 5.53 -9.60
N SER A 171 -19.64 6.33 -8.93
CA SER A 171 -19.94 6.87 -7.60
C SER A 171 -21.00 7.97 -7.61
N ASP A 172 -21.14 8.71 -8.72
CA ASP A 172 -22.12 9.79 -8.84
C ASP A 172 -23.51 9.21 -9.07
N LEU A 173 -23.61 8.24 -9.97
CA LEU A 173 -24.86 7.54 -10.28
C LEU A 173 -25.18 6.43 -9.26
N LYS A 174 -24.21 6.08 -8.39
CA LYS A 174 -24.30 4.92 -7.48
C LYS A 174 -24.71 3.67 -8.24
N GLN A 175 -24.05 3.39 -9.34
CA GLN A 175 -24.38 2.33 -10.26
C GLN A 175 -23.18 1.44 -10.54
N PHE A 176 -23.38 0.13 -10.49
CA PHE A 176 -22.44 -0.85 -11.01
C PHE A 176 -22.77 -1.19 -12.46
N LYS A 177 -21.75 -1.51 -13.27
CA LYS A 177 -21.86 -1.98 -14.65
C LYS A 177 -21.13 -3.30 -14.83
N ASP A 178 -21.67 -4.14 -15.74
CA ASP A 178 -21.14 -5.49 -16.04
C ASP A 178 -20.89 -6.30 -14.76
N ILE A 179 -21.95 -6.70 -14.10
CA ILE A 179 -21.90 -7.39 -12.81
C ILE A 179 -21.93 -8.89 -13.02
N THR A 180 -21.09 -9.58 -12.28
CA THR A 180 -21.14 -11.04 -12.14
C THR A 180 -21.12 -11.37 -10.65
N VAL A 181 -22.15 -12.07 -10.18
CA VAL A 181 -22.24 -12.58 -8.82
C VAL A 181 -22.11 -14.09 -8.85
N GLN A 182 -21.25 -14.62 -8.03
CA GLN A 182 -21.05 -16.05 -7.83
C GLN A 182 -21.51 -16.40 -6.43
N GLU A 183 -22.43 -17.33 -6.29
CA GLU A 183 -22.90 -17.84 -5.01
C GLU A 183 -22.33 -19.24 -4.76
N PHE A 184 -21.82 -19.41 -3.55
CA PHE A 184 -21.19 -20.66 -3.11
C PHE A 184 -21.99 -21.26 -1.96
N GLU A 185 -22.10 -22.58 -1.96
CA GLU A 185 -22.64 -23.36 -0.86
C GLU A 185 -21.66 -24.48 -0.54
N ASN A 186 -21.11 -24.50 0.69
CA ASN A 186 -20.05 -25.43 1.11
C ASN A 186 -18.86 -25.46 0.13
N ASP A 187 -18.31 -24.30 -0.20
CA ASP A 187 -17.22 -24.11 -1.16
C ASP A 187 -17.49 -24.58 -2.61
N THR A 188 -18.73 -24.94 -2.90
CA THR A 188 -19.14 -25.36 -4.24
C THR A 188 -19.94 -24.24 -4.91
N LEU A 189 -19.58 -23.88 -6.14
CA LEU A 189 -20.32 -22.90 -6.93
C LEU A 189 -21.68 -23.45 -7.32
N VAL A 190 -22.75 -22.81 -6.84
CA VAL A 190 -24.14 -23.25 -7.10
C VAL A 190 -24.85 -22.34 -8.09
N ARG A 191 -24.47 -21.07 -8.16
CA ARG A 191 -25.15 -20.11 -9.03
C ARG A 191 -24.21 -19.02 -9.52
N VAL A 192 -24.41 -18.59 -10.76
CA VAL A 192 -23.79 -17.42 -11.36
C VAL A 192 -24.87 -16.50 -11.89
N GLU A 193 -24.88 -15.26 -11.44
CA GLU A 193 -25.79 -14.23 -11.89
C GLU A 193 -24.99 -13.17 -12.65
N LYS A 194 -25.46 -12.80 -13.85
CA LYS A 194 -24.88 -11.71 -14.64
C LYS A 194 -25.94 -10.67 -14.90
N ALA A 195 -25.60 -9.39 -14.73
CA ALA A 195 -26.47 -8.27 -15.03
C ALA A 195 -25.69 -7.15 -15.71
N ASP A 196 -26.36 -6.40 -16.56
CA ASP A 196 -25.75 -5.30 -17.29
C ASP A 196 -25.43 -4.13 -16.33
N TYR A 197 -26.32 -3.87 -15.38
CA TYR A 197 -26.09 -2.85 -14.35
C TYR A 197 -26.90 -3.14 -13.08
N ALA A 198 -26.47 -2.51 -11.95
CA ALA A 198 -27.25 -2.42 -10.72
C ALA A 198 -27.17 -1.03 -10.13
N ASP A 199 -28.29 -0.55 -9.61
CA ASP A 199 -28.42 0.74 -8.96
C ASP A 199 -28.86 0.62 -7.50
N TRP A 200 -28.60 1.68 -6.75
CA TRP A 200 -28.94 1.76 -5.32
C TRP A 200 -30.32 2.41 -5.14
N ASN A 201 -31.30 1.65 -4.69
CA ASN A 201 -32.66 2.17 -4.45
C ASN A 201 -32.87 2.89 -3.10
N GLY A 202 -31.77 3.19 -2.38
CA GLY A 202 -31.82 3.81 -1.04
C GLY A 202 -31.64 2.82 0.11
N SER A 203 -31.95 1.53 -0.09
CA SER A 203 -31.81 0.50 0.94
C SER A 203 -31.02 -0.73 0.48
N LYS A 204 -31.20 -1.12 -0.79
CA LYS A 204 -30.59 -2.31 -1.39
C LYS A 204 -30.11 -2.01 -2.81
N TRP A 205 -29.21 -2.86 -3.30
CA TRP A 205 -28.80 -2.89 -4.68
C TRP A 205 -29.80 -3.71 -5.51
N VAL A 206 -30.20 -3.18 -6.65
CA VAL A 206 -31.11 -3.85 -7.59
C VAL A 206 -30.37 -4.03 -8.91
N MET A 207 -30.22 -5.28 -9.34
CA MET A 207 -29.68 -5.65 -10.65
C MET A 207 -30.78 -5.56 -11.71
N HIS A 208 -30.43 -5.10 -12.89
CA HIS A 208 -31.30 -4.94 -14.03
C HIS A 208 -30.79 -5.73 -15.23
N GLU A 209 -31.72 -6.28 -16.00
CA GLU A 209 -31.51 -6.97 -17.28
C GLU A 209 -30.41 -8.05 -17.18
N GLY A 210 -30.70 -9.12 -16.45
CA GLY A 210 -29.70 -10.11 -16.16
C GLY A 210 -30.13 -11.55 -16.48
N ARG A 211 -29.16 -12.46 -16.28
CA ARG A 211 -29.30 -13.91 -16.42
C ARG A 211 -28.78 -14.62 -15.22
N ILE A 212 -29.49 -15.63 -14.79
CA ILE A 212 -29.09 -16.56 -13.72
C ILE A 212 -28.75 -17.89 -14.38
N TYR A 213 -27.60 -18.43 -13.97
CA TYR A 213 -27.13 -19.76 -14.36
C TYR A 213 -27.03 -20.59 -13.10
N ASP A 214 -27.90 -21.59 -12.95
CA ASP A 214 -27.78 -22.58 -11.89
C ASP A 214 -26.75 -23.65 -12.35
N VAL A 215 -25.77 -23.93 -11.50
CA VAL A 215 -24.66 -24.83 -11.78
C VAL A 215 -24.79 -26.07 -10.92
N SER A 216 -24.69 -27.25 -11.51
CA SER A 216 -24.70 -28.52 -10.77
C SER A 216 -23.28 -28.98 -10.42
N VAL A 217 -23.18 -29.97 -9.54
CA VAL A 217 -21.94 -30.67 -9.20
C VAL A 217 -21.29 -31.17 -10.50
N GLY A 218 -20.14 -30.61 -10.88
CA GLY A 218 -19.45 -30.87 -12.15
C GLY A 218 -19.42 -29.68 -13.10
N GLU A 219 -19.71 -28.46 -12.61
CA GLU A 219 -19.65 -27.19 -13.35
C GLU A 219 -20.48 -27.10 -14.62
N THR A 220 -21.51 -27.93 -14.75
CA THR A 220 -22.42 -27.90 -15.89
C THR A 220 -23.64 -27.02 -15.59
N VAL A 221 -23.93 -26.07 -16.47
CA VAL A 221 -25.12 -25.20 -16.37
C VAL A 221 -26.38 -26.06 -16.60
N THR A 222 -27.17 -26.23 -15.53
CA THR A 222 -28.39 -27.03 -15.56
C THR A 222 -29.62 -26.22 -15.93
N ARG A 223 -29.61 -24.94 -15.60
CA ARG A 223 -30.74 -24.06 -15.84
C ARG A 223 -30.29 -22.64 -16.13
N THR A 224 -30.95 -21.99 -17.09
CA THR A 224 -30.75 -20.56 -17.38
C THR A 224 -32.09 -19.85 -17.25
N MET A 225 -32.12 -18.76 -16.47
CA MET A 225 -33.28 -17.89 -16.31
C MET A 225 -32.87 -16.45 -16.60
N THR A 226 -33.82 -15.69 -17.16
CA THR A 226 -33.64 -14.24 -17.36
C THR A 226 -34.53 -13.48 -16.38
N PHE A 227 -34.03 -12.37 -15.86
CA PHE A 227 -34.78 -11.48 -14.99
C PHE A 227 -34.68 -10.03 -15.48
N LYS A 228 -35.72 -9.25 -15.21
CA LYS A 228 -35.70 -7.81 -15.46
C LYS A 228 -35.12 -7.04 -14.27
N ASN A 229 -35.51 -7.42 -13.04
CA ASN A 229 -35.05 -6.79 -11.81
C ASN A 229 -34.84 -7.89 -10.77
N GLN A 230 -33.70 -7.83 -10.06
CA GLN A 230 -33.38 -8.74 -8.96
C GLN A 230 -32.58 -8.02 -7.88
N GLU A 231 -32.85 -8.32 -6.60
CA GLU A 231 -32.05 -7.79 -5.51
C GLU A 231 -30.67 -8.46 -5.48
N LEU A 232 -29.62 -7.64 -5.32
CA LEU A 232 -28.25 -8.12 -5.16
C LEU A 232 -28.06 -8.66 -3.73
N PRO A 233 -27.48 -9.86 -3.54
CA PRO A 233 -27.28 -10.44 -2.21
C PRO A 233 -26.15 -9.77 -1.38
N ILE A 234 -25.85 -8.51 -1.65
CA ILE A 234 -24.77 -7.76 -0.98
C ILE A 234 -25.35 -6.56 -0.24
N SER A 235 -25.07 -6.50 1.09
CA SER A 235 -25.62 -5.48 1.98
C SER A 235 -24.75 -4.22 2.12
N GLN A 236 -23.65 -4.09 1.38
CA GLN A 236 -22.72 -2.98 1.51
C GLN A 236 -23.30 -1.70 0.93
N LYS A 237 -23.29 -0.62 1.74
CA LYS A 237 -23.72 0.71 1.31
C LYS A 237 -22.75 1.34 0.30
N PRO A 238 -23.20 2.23 -0.62
CA PRO A 238 -22.36 2.88 -1.62
C PRO A 238 -21.08 3.52 -1.05
N ASN A 239 -21.18 4.17 0.11
CA ASN A 239 -20.04 4.81 0.77
C ASN A 239 -18.97 3.81 1.24
N LYS A 240 -19.36 2.57 1.59
CA LYS A 240 -18.41 1.51 1.95
C LYS A 240 -17.75 0.89 0.72
N VAL A 241 -18.46 0.78 -0.38
CA VAL A 241 -17.92 0.31 -1.66
C VAL A 241 -16.80 1.23 -2.14
N SER A 242 -17.04 2.53 -2.12
CA SER A 242 -16.02 3.54 -2.50
C SER A 242 -14.80 3.53 -1.57
N ALA A 243 -14.97 3.18 -0.30
CA ALA A 243 -13.89 3.12 0.70
C ALA A 243 -13.14 1.78 0.73
N SER A 244 -13.72 0.68 0.22
CA SER A 244 -13.14 -0.66 0.32
C SER A 244 -12.01 -0.94 -0.66
N GLN A 245 -11.73 -0.02 -1.57
CA GLN A 245 -10.67 -0.15 -2.57
C GLN A 245 -9.51 0.85 -2.32
N LYS A 246 -9.03 0.90 -1.07
CA LYS A 246 -7.76 1.56 -0.81
C LYS A 246 -6.65 0.84 -1.57
N LYS A 247 -5.72 1.61 -2.13
CA LYS A 247 -4.52 1.01 -2.73
C LYS A 247 -3.69 0.33 -1.64
N PRO A 248 -2.95 -0.75 -1.97
CA PRO A 248 -2.08 -1.43 -0.99
C PRO A 248 -1.13 -0.49 -0.24
N ASP A 249 -0.66 0.58 -0.91
CA ASP A 249 0.23 1.60 -0.32
C ASP A 249 -0.47 2.52 0.70
N GLU A 250 -1.79 2.46 0.79
CA GLU A 250 -2.63 3.23 1.69
C GLU A 250 -3.19 2.39 2.85
N MET A 251 -2.91 1.07 2.83
CA MET A 251 -3.37 0.13 3.85
C MET A 251 -2.35 -0.01 4.98
N THR A 252 -2.84 -0.27 6.18
CA THR A 252 -2.04 -0.69 7.32
C THR A 252 -1.94 -2.23 7.34
N ILE A 253 -0.96 -2.79 8.07
CA ILE A 253 -0.79 -4.26 8.20
C ILE A 253 -2.06 -4.94 8.77
N ARG A 254 -2.93 -4.19 9.44
CA ARG A 254 -4.18 -4.68 10.05
C ARG A 254 -5.41 -4.56 9.13
N GLU A 255 -5.35 -3.84 8.05
CA GLU A 255 -6.37 -3.71 7.01
C GLU A 255 -6.13 -4.68 5.85
#